data_2ec21da6af378fc0aa25442876c5b2f8
#
_entry.id   2ec21da6af378fc0aa25442876c5b2f8
#
_cell.length_a   1.000
_cell.length_b   1.000
_cell.length_c   1.000
_cell.angle_alpha   90.00
_cell.angle_beta   90.00
_cell.angle_gamma   90.00
#
_symmetry.space_group_name_H-M   'P 1'
#
loop_
_entity.id
_entity.type
_entity.pdbx_description
1 polymer ?
#
loop_
_entity_poly.entity_id
_entity_poly.type
_entity_poly.pdbx_seq_one_letter_code
_entity_poly.pdbx_strand_id
1 'polypeptide(L)'
;MLLTDSLTQILIYTLVSYPIIGGLSLIVSSLYYWLLMEKADQPRYLKKETPFITILVPAHNEEASIQATIDHLATQMNYPTDRYEIIVVNDGSTDRTGIILEELQAKYGQHLRTLTIINNRGKAAGFNSALGFAKGEFILSNDADSKSEVDALWKYMYYLEREGGAQLGAVTGNMLSINKTTLVAEAQQNELNSIIGLIKRSQLSYGGLFAFSGANTMYRKAAVIDVGGWQAEQPTEDIAISWDMQTAGWQAYFAPHIRFFMDVPETLPELVKQRRRWTSGGIYVLLTKSFSILRHPIKHFSMVPSIIDYGLSIIWSLFYWMSMVTFVVLQMGYLINHDWHRLLSNLSFSGIFITIEILVGLIQLVQASYFNDGGRSLKYIAFAPWYILIYWMVNTYTVAVEIVPTIRQIIRGKDAGVWKSPKRSTEVTGKPEGKDSNE
;
A
#
# COMPACT_ATOMS: atom_id res chain seq x y z
N MET A 1 -9.01 19.01 40.27
CA MET A 1 -9.42 19.59 39.00
C MET A 1 -8.16 20.09 38.32
N LEU A 2 -7.70 19.45 37.28
CA LEU A 2 -6.49 19.87 36.56
C LEU A 2 -6.77 21.22 35.91
N LEU A 3 -6.10 22.28 36.38
CA LEU A 3 -6.18 23.62 35.82
C LEU A 3 -5.29 23.73 34.55
N THR A 4 -5.65 22.97 33.52
CA THR A 4 -5.05 23.18 32.21
C THR A 4 -5.68 24.44 31.61
N ASP A 5 -4.85 25.26 30.95
CA ASP A 5 -5.40 26.41 30.24
C ASP A 5 -6.21 25.96 29.02
N SER A 6 -7.23 26.76 28.65
CA SER A 6 -8.15 26.43 27.56
C SER A 6 -7.45 26.22 26.22
N LEU A 7 -6.34 26.91 25.96
CA LEU A 7 -5.58 26.77 24.74
C LEU A 7 -4.90 25.40 24.65
N THR A 8 -4.24 24.97 25.75
CA THR A 8 -3.64 23.63 25.82
C THR A 8 -4.68 22.53 25.61
N GLN A 9 -5.89 22.68 26.20
CA GLN A 9 -6.96 21.72 26.01
C GLN A 9 -7.40 21.63 24.53
N ILE A 10 -7.59 22.77 23.86
CA ILE A 10 -7.96 22.82 22.44
C ILE A 10 -6.89 22.15 21.58
N LEU A 11 -5.61 22.45 21.81
CA LEU A 11 -4.50 21.85 21.08
C LEU A 11 -4.47 20.32 21.25
N ILE A 12 -4.62 19.83 22.47
CA ILE A 12 -4.62 18.39 22.75
C ILE A 12 -5.84 17.72 22.10
N TYR A 13 -7.05 18.28 22.26
CA TYR A 13 -8.22 17.69 21.61
C TYR A 13 -8.08 17.64 20.09
N THR A 14 -7.51 18.65 19.46
CA THR A 14 -7.25 18.65 18.03
C THR A 14 -6.25 17.56 17.63
N LEU A 15 -5.21 17.37 18.43
CA LEU A 15 -4.18 16.36 18.17
C LEU A 15 -4.73 14.93 18.26
N VAL A 16 -5.54 14.64 19.28
CA VAL A 16 -5.91 13.25 19.61
C VAL A 16 -7.26 12.79 19.06
N SER A 17 -8.17 13.72 18.71
CA SER A 17 -9.53 13.36 18.30
C SER A 17 -9.54 12.52 17.02
N TYR A 18 -8.83 12.95 16.00
CA TYR A 18 -8.79 12.25 14.72
C TYR A 18 -8.19 10.84 14.85
N PRO A 19 -7.00 10.64 15.47
CA PRO A 19 -6.44 9.29 15.67
C PRO A 19 -7.33 8.36 16.47
N ILE A 20 -7.94 8.85 17.56
CA ILE A 20 -8.79 8.01 18.41
C ILE A 20 -10.08 7.63 17.68
N ILE A 21 -10.79 8.60 17.11
CA ILE A 21 -12.07 8.35 16.42
C ILE A 21 -11.84 7.51 15.16
N GLY A 22 -10.85 7.89 14.34
CA GLY A 22 -10.45 7.13 13.15
C GLY A 22 -10.02 5.72 13.52
N GLY A 23 -9.21 5.59 14.57
CA GLY A 23 -8.74 4.30 15.07
C GLY A 23 -9.86 3.38 15.52
N LEU A 24 -10.83 3.88 16.29
CA LEU A 24 -12.02 3.11 16.69
C LEU A 24 -12.90 2.75 15.48
N SER A 25 -13.07 3.65 14.54
CA SER A 25 -13.79 3.38 13.30
C SER A 25 -13.15 2.25 12.49
N LEU A 26 -11.81 2.24 12.36
CA LEU A 26 -11.07 1.17 11.69
C LEU A 26 -11.23 -0.17 12.39
N ILE A 27 -11.18 -0.20 13.72
CA ILE A 27 -11.41 -1.43 14.50
C ILE A 27 -12.79 -2.01 14.21
N VAL A 28 -13.83 -1.18 14.30
CA VAL A 28 -15.21 -1.65 14.13
C VAL A 28 -15.49 -2.06 12.69
N SER A 29 -15.15 -1.24 11.71
CA SER A 29 -15.46 -1.51 10.29
C SER A 29 -14.67 -2.69 9.73
N SER A 30 -13.39 -2.85 10.11
CA SER A 30 -12.59 -4.01 9.68
C SER A 30 -13.05 -5.31 10.35
N LEU A 31 -13.49 -5.26 11.62
CA LEU A 31 -14.10 -6.40 12.30
C LEU A 31 -15.43 -6.81 11.65
N TYR A 32 -16.28 -5.83 11.32
CA TYR A 32 -17.53 -6.05 10.60
C TYR A 32 -17.28 -6.78 9.28
N TYR A 33 -16.33 -6.26 8.47
CA TYR A 33 -15.97 -6.87 7.19
C TYR A 33 -15.45 -8.31 7.38
N TRP A 34 -14.53 -8.52 8.33
CA TRP A 34 -13.95 -9.83 8.59
C TRP A 34 -15.01 -10.87 9.00
N LEU A 35 -15.91 -10.50 9.91
CA LEU A 35 -16.95 -11.42 10.42
C LEU A 35 -17.96 -11.81 9.34
N LEU A 36 -18.41 -10.87 8.54
CA LEU A 36 -19.53 -11.06 7.62
C LEU A 36 -19.11 -11.46 6.22
N MET A 37 -17.92 -11.03 5.77
CA MET A 37 -17.51 -11.22 4.38
C MET A 37 -16.31 -12.17 4.25
N GLU A 38 -15.25 -11.94 5.02
CA GLU A 38 -13.98 -12.63 4.80
C GLU A 38 -13.94 -14.02 5.46
N LYS A 39 -14.47 -14.17 6.68
CA LYS A 39 -14.41 -15.44 7.42
C LYS A 39 -15.07 -16.60 6.70
N ALA A 40 -16.11 -16.30 5.92
CA ALA A 40 -16.82 -17.29 5.10
C ALA A 40 -16.19 -17.47 3.71
N ASP A 41 -15.34 -16.53 3.26
CA ASP A 41 -14.75 -16.51 1.92
C ASP A 41 -13.43 -17.30 1.93
N GLN A 42 -13.51 -18.59 1.60
CA GLN A 42 -12.34 -19.44 1.43
C GLN A 42 -12.15 -19.71 -0.06
N PRO A 43 -11.04 -19.25 -0.66
CA PRO A 43 -10.78 -19.50 -2.07
C PRO A 43 -10.71 -21.01 -2.34
N ARG A 44 -11.63 -21.49 -3.14
CA ARG A 44 -11.66 -22.88 -3.61
C ARG A 44 -11.31 -22.87 -5.09
N TYR A 45 -10.49 -23.81 -5.52
CA TYR A 45 -10.12 -23.93 -6.93
C TYR A 45 -11.36 -24.30 -7.77
N LEU A 46 -11.84 -23.34 -8.56
CA LEU A 46 -12.88 -23.58 -9.54
C LEU A 46 -12.20 -24.04 -10.84
N LYS A 47 -12.20 -25.34 -11.09
CA LYS A 47 -11.59 -25.93 -12.31
C LYS A 47 -12.47 -25.79 -13.57
N LYS A 48 -13.25 -24.76 -13.73
CA LYS A 48 -14.13 -24.67 -14.92
C LYS A 48 -13.37 -24.29 -16.19
N GLU A 49 -12.51 -23.31 -16.11
CA GLU A 49 -11.67 -22.85 -17.22
C GLU A 49 -10.35 -22.33 -16.65
N THR A 50 -9.29 -22.36 -17.47
CA THR A 50 -8.00 -21.75 -17.15
C THR A 50 -7.77 -20.55 -18.07
N PRO A 51 -8.25 -19.35 -17.70
CA PRO A 51 -8.03 -18.15 -18.48
C PRO A 51 -6.56 -17.88 -18.71
N PHE A 52 -6.22 -17.25 -19.82
CA PHE A 52 -4.85 -16.87 -20.10
C PHE A 52 -4.47 -15.62 -19.32
N ILE A 53 -3.35 -15.66 -18.61
CA ILE A 53 -2.88 -14.57 -17.75
C ILE A 53 -1.58 -14.00 -18.32
N THR A 54 -1.44 -12.68 -18.33
CA THR A 54 -0.16 -12.00 -18.56
C THR A 54 0.36 -11.44 -17.25
N ILE A 55 1.57 -11.85 -16.85
CA ILE A 55 2.28 -11.28 -15.70
C ILE A 55 3.17 -10.16 -16.21
N LEU A 56 2.93 -8.91 -15.78
CA LEU A 56 3.74 -7.74 -16.10
C LEU A 56 4.73 -7.46 -14.97
N VAL A 57 6.01 -7.44 -15.30
CA VAL A 57 7.11 -7.15 -14.37
C VAL A 57 7.85 -5.91 -14.84
N PRO A 58 7.71 -4.76 -14.16
CA PRO A 58 8.49 -3.56 -14.46
C PRO A 58 9.88 -3.71 -13.85
N ALA A 59 10.92 -3.33 -14.59
CA ALA A 59 12.30 -3.41 -14.16
C ALA A 59 13.07 -2.12 -14.54
N HIS A 60 13.73 -1.51 -13.57
CA HIS A 60 14.67 -0.40 -13.75
C HIS A 60 15.79 -0.50 -12.71
N ASN A 61 16.98 -0.92 -13.14
CA ASN A 61 18.12 -1.16 -12.26
C ASN A 61 17.81 -2.18 -11.14
N GLU A 62 17.42 -3.38 -11.56
CA GLU A 62 16.97 -4.47 -10.69
C GLU A 62 17.90 -5.70 -10.79
N GLU A 63 19.20 -5.52 -11.10
CA GLU A 63 20.15 -6.61 -11.26
C GLU A 63 20.23 -7.56 -10.06
N ALA A 64 19.94 -7.05 -8.85
CA ALA A 64 20.00 -7.83 -7.61
C ALA A 64 18.82 -8.80 -7.42
N SER A 65 17.64 -8.51 -8.00
CA SER A 65 16.39 -9.23 -7.69
C SER A 65 15.73 -9.89 -8.89
N ILE A 66 15.90 -9.32 -10.08
CA ILE A 66 15.13 -9.71 -11.27
C ILE A 66 15.26 -11.19 -11.62
N GLN A 67 16.46 -11.76 -11.53
CA GLN A 67 16.68 -13.18 -11.83
C GLN A 67 15.86 -14.09 -10.93
N ALA A 68 15.92 -13.87 -9.61
CA ALA A 68 15.21 -14.70 -8.63
C ALA A 68 13.68 -14.56 -8.77
N THR A 69 13.19 -13.38 -9.15
CA THR A 69 11.77 -13.12 -9.37
C THR A 69 11.28 -13.84 -10.64
N ILE A 70 12.01 -13.74 -11.76
CA ILE A 70 11.62 -14.42 -13.01
C ILE A 70 11.73 -15.94 -12.89
N ASP A 71 12.79 -16.44 -12.27
CA ASP A 71 12.93 -17.89 -12.01
C ASP A 71 11.74 -18.40 -11.17
N HIS A 72 11.33 -17.68 -10.13
CA HIS A 72 10.15 -18.02 -9.34
C HIS A 72 8.87 -18.05 -10.19
N LEU A 73 8.59 -16.98 -10.95
CA LEU A 73 7.39 -16.88 -11.77
C LEU A 73 7.35 -17.93 -12.89
N ALA A 74 8.50 -18.28 -13.48
CA ALA A 74 8.56 -19.21 -14.59
C ALA A 74 8.51 -20.68 -14.15
N THR A 75 8.95 -21.02 -12.92
CA THR A 75 9.15 -22.42 -12.53
C THR A 75 8.37 -22.88 -11.31
N GLN A 76 7.90 -21.94 -10.46
CA GLN A 76 7.29 -22.33 -9.18
C GLN A 76 5.78 -22.08 -9.14
N MET A 77 5.20 -21.38 -10.11
CA MET A 77 3.77 -21.13 -10.13
C MET A 77 2.98 -22.39 -10.41
N ASN A 78 2.04 -22.71 -9.52
CA ASN A 78 1.10 -23.82 -9.69
C ASN A 78 -0.07 -23.39 -10.59
N TYR A 79 0.22 -23.09 -11.86
CA TYR A 79 -0.76 -22.77 -12.91
C TYR A 79 -0.26 -23.38 -14.21
N PRO A 80 -1.13 -23.84 -15.15
CA PRO A 80 -0.65 -24.44 -16.39
C PRO A 80 0.27 -23.49 -17.16
N THR A 81 1.48 -23.95 -17.47
CA THR A 81 2.53 -23.12 -18.09
C THR A 81 2.18 -22.61 -19.49
N ASP A 82 1.27 -23.29 -20.18
CA ASP A 82 0.70 -22.86 -21.47
C ASP A 82 -0.43 -21.86 -21.32
N ARG A 83 -0.83 -21.49 -20.10
CA ARG A 83 -1.93 -20.60 -19.79
C ARG A 83 -1.52 -19.28 -19.15
N TYR A 84 -0.23 -18.98 -19.08
CA TYR A 84 0.26 -17.66 -18.72
C TYR A 84 1.56 -17.33 -19.43
N GLU A 85 1.87 -16.07 -19.53
CA GLU A 85 3.12 -15.52 -20.04
C GLU A 85 3.67 -14.48 -19.10
N ILE A 86 4.97 -14.23 -19.16
CA ILE A 86 5.65 -13.20 -18.40
C ILE A 86 6.17 -12.16 -19.39
N ILE A 87 5.81 -10.89 -19.18
CA ILE A 87 6.37 -9.77 -19.93
C ILE A 87 7.13 -8.88 -18.97
N VAL A 88 8.44 -8.80 -19.13
CA VAL A 88 9.29 -7.87 -18.36
C VAL A 88 9.47 -6.60 -19.18
N VAL A 89 9.21 -5.46 -18.55
CA VAL A 89 9.47 -4.15 -19.14
C VAL A 89 10.74 -3.59 -18.54
N ASN A 90 11.82 -3.62 -19.31
CA ASN A 90 13.10 -3.00 -18.96
C ASN A 90 13.06 -1.51 -19.32
N ASP A 91 12.78 -0.65 -18.33
CA ASP A 91 12.55 0.78 -18.51
C ASP A 91 13.86 1.58 -18.33
N GLY A 92 14.74 1.49 -19.33
CA GLY A 92 15.99 2.27 -19.37
C GLY A 92 16.99 1.90 -18.27
N SER A 93 17.15 0.62 -17.94
CA SER A 93 18.17 0.19 -16.97
C SER A 93 19.58 0.47 -17.48
N THR A 94 20.47 0.86 -16.56
CA THR A 94 21.88 1.17 -16.82
C THR A 94 22.85 0.21 -16.15
N ASP A 95 22.34 -0.71 -15.33
CA ASP A 95 23.05 -1.79 -14.68
C ASP A 95 22.99 -3.09 -15.51
N ARG A 96 23.30 -4.23 -14.91
CA ARG A 96 23.28 -5.54 -15.59
C ARG A 96 21.88 -6.12 -15.81
N THR A 97 20.79 -5.40 -15.44
CA THR A 97 19.40 -5.90 -15.61
C THR A 97 19.12 -6.36 -17.03
N GLY A 98 19.53 -5.54 -18.03
CA GLY A 98 19.32 -5.89 -19.46
C GLY A 98 20.00 -7.21 -19.87
N ILE A 99 21.24 -7.42 -19.47
CA ILE A 99 22.02 -8.63 -19.75
C ILE A 99 21.35 -9.85 -19.11
N ILE A 100 20.97 -9.74 -17.83
CA ILE A 100 20.29 -10.83 -17.10
C ILE A 100 18.97 -11.21 -17.80
N LEU A 101 18.22 -10.21 -18.27
CA LEU A 101 16.95 -10.46 -18.98
C LEU A 101 17.14 -11.16 -20.33
N GLU A 102 18.21 -10.88 -21.06
CA GLU A 102 18.56 -11.58 -22.30
C GLU A 102 18.90 -13.07 -22.02
N GLU A 103 19.66 -13.36 -20.97
CA GLU A 103 19.97 -14.72 -20.53
C GLU A 103 18.71 -15.48 -20.12
N LEU A 104 17.83 -14.85 -19.35
CA LEU A 104 16.56 -15.42 -18.92
C LEU A 104 15.59 -15.66 -20.08
N GLN A 105 15.55 -14.76 -21.05
CA GLN A 105 14.72 -14.93 -22.25
C GLN A 105 15.23 -16.11 -23.11
N ALA A 106 16.54 -16.29 -23.23
CA ALA A 106 17.12 -17.45 -23.88
C ALA A 106 16.78 -18.76 -23.15
N LYS A 107 16.74 -18.73 -21.79
CA LYS A 107 16.41 -19.87 -20.94
C LYS A 107 14.93 -20.28 -21.01
N TYR A 108 14.01 -19.32 -20.99
CA TYR A 108 12.55 -19.56 -20.88
C TYR A 108 11.81 -19.44 -22.23
N GLY A 109 12.47 -19.00 -23.29
CA GLY A 109 11.92 -18.93 -24.63
C GLY A 109 10.64 -18.12 -24.72
N GLN A 110 9.60 -18.71 -25.32
CA GLN A 110 8.32 -17.99 -25.54
C GLN A 110 7.52 -17.68 -24.27
N HIS A 111 7.86 -18.29 -23.14
CA HIS A 111 7.20 -18.07 -21.86
C HIS A 111 7.59 -16.72 -21.23
N LEU A 112 8.77 -16.20 -21.56
CA LEU A 112 9.29 -14.91 -21.12
C LEU A 112 9.54 -14.00 -22.33
N ARG A 113 8.97 -12.81 -22.30
CA ARG A 113 9.27 -11.76 -23.28
C ARG A 113 9.80 -10.51 -22.55
N THR A 114 10.84 -9.92 -23.10
CA THR A 114 11.40 -8.66 -22.61
C THR A 114 11.06 -7.53 -23.56
N LEU A 115 10.49 -6.44 -23.04
CA LEU A 115 10.24 -5.20 -23.74
C LEU A 115 11.21 -4.15 -23.22
N THR A 116 12.18 -3.73 -24.02
CA THR A 116 13.20 -2.74 -23.63
C THR A 116 12.82 -1.36 -24.13
N ILE A 117 12.74 -0.40 -23.20
CA ILE A 117 12.53 1.02 -23.42
C ILE A 117 13.87 1.72 -23.17
N ILE A 118 14.34 2.52 -24.13
CA ILE A 118 15.69 3.12 -24.08
C ILE A 118 15.81 4.14 -22.93
N ASN A 119 14.77 4.98 -22.75
CA ASN A 119 14.78 6.04 -21.73
C ASN A 119 13.74 5.71 -20.66
N ASN A 120 14.10 5.85 -19.39
CA ASN A 120 13.18 5.66 -18.28
C ASN A 120 11.96 6.57 -18.42
N ARG A 121 10.78 5.97 -18.60
CA ARG A 121 9.49 6.64 -18.76
C ARG A 121 8.55 6.39 -17.58
N GLY A 122 8.99 5.57 -16.62
CA GLY A 122 8.24 5.21 -15.43
C GLY A 122 7.35 3.97 -15.63
N LYS A 123 6.99 3.35 -14.50
CA LYS A 123 6.26 2.08 -14.42
C LYS A 123 4.95 2.09 -15.21
N ALA A 124 4.15 3.14 -15.08
CA ALA A 124 2.87 3.29 -15.79
C ALA A 124 3.04 3.30 -17.31
N ALA A 125 4.00 4.06 -17.83
CA ALA A 125 4.30 4.10 -19.25
C ALA A 125 4.81 2.75 -19.77
N GLY A 126 5.63 2.06 -18.96
CA GLY A 126 6.08 0.69 -19.22
C GLY A 126 4.90 -0.28 -19.34
N PHE A 127 3.99 -0.25 -18.39
CA PHE A 127 2.79 -1.10 -18.40
C PHE A 127 1.89 -0.82 -19.61
N ASN A 128 1.66 0.44 -19.96
CA ASN A 128 0.89 0.79 -21.14
C ASN A 128 1.56 0.29 -22.43
N SER A 129 2.89 0.36 -22.51
CA SER A 129 3.64 -0.16 -23.64
C SER A 129 3.49 -1.69 -23.76
N ALA A 130 3.46 -2.41 -22.65
CA ALA A 130 3.30 -3.85 -22.61
C ALA A 130 1.85 -4.30 -22.85
N LEU A 131 0.84 -3.46 -22.53
CA LEU A 131 -0.57 -3.80 -22.61
C LEU A 131 -1.00 -4.25 -24.01
N GLY A 132 -0.45 -3.63 -25.05
CA GLY A 132 -0.72 -4.00 -26.43
C GLY A 132 -0.19 -5.37 -26.84
N PHE A 133 0.83 -5.86 -26.15
CA PHE A 133 1.45 -7.17 -26.38
C PHE A 133 0.92 -8.26 -25.45
N ALA A 134 0.21 -7.90 -24.40
CA ALA A 134 -0.35 -8.84 -23.43
C ALA A 134 -1.45 -9.70 -24.08
N LYS A 135 -1.30 -11.03 -24.04
CA LYS A 135 -2.30 -11.98 -24.57
C LYS A 135 -3.39 -12.29 -23.54
N GLY A 136 -3.09 -12.09 -22.24
CA GLY A 136 -3.98 -12.45 -21.14
C GLY A 136 -5.29 -11.66 -21.14
N GLU A 137 -6.36 -12.33 -20.77
CA GLU A 137 -7.60 -11.70 -20.36
C GLU A 137 -7.44 -10.95 -19.03
N PHE A 138 -6.55 -11.48 -18.20
CA PHE A 138 -6.16 -10.90 -16.93
C PHE A 138 -4.69 -10.51 -16.92
N ILE A 139 -4.38 -9.42 -16.25
CA ILE A 139 -3.03 -8.86 -16.13
C ILE A 139 -2.64 -8.81 -14.66
N LEU A 140 -1.61 -9.55 -14.27
CA LEU A 140 -1.03 -9.47 -12.94
C LEU A 140 0.13 -8.47 -12.95
N SER A 141 0.07 -7.44 -12.12
CA SER A 141 1.22 -6.60 -11.80
C SER A 141 2.06 -7.29 -10.73
N ASN A 142 3.34 -7.51 -11.02
CA ASN A 142 4.31 -8.10 -10.09
C ASN A 142 5.60 -7.29 -10.13
N ASP A 143 6.03 -6.70 -9.00
CA ASP A 143 7.29 -5.94 -8.96
C ASP A 143 8.51 -6.89 -9.10
N ALA A 144 9.61 -6.35 -9.61
CA ALA A 144 10.85 -7.10 -9.89
C ALA A 144 11.52 -7.69 -8.62
N ASP A 145 11.04 -7.33 -7.43
CA ASP A 145 11.52 -7.79 -6.12
C ASP A 145 10.47 -8.56 -5.31
N SER A 146 9.32 -8.81 -5.92
CA SER A 146 8.18 -9.42 -5.22
C SER A 146 7.99 -10.87 -5.64
N LYS A 147 7.73 -11.74 -4.65
CA LYS A 147 7.43 -13.16 -4.87
C LYS A 147 6.03 -13.45 -4.38
N SER A 148 5.24 -14.11 -5.21
CA SER A 148 3.90 -14.58 -4.86
C SER A 148 3.93 -15.97 -4.21
N GLU A 149 2.85 -16.35 -3.53
CA GLU A 149 2.59 -17.76 -3.26
C GLU A 149 2.41 -18.53 -4.57
N VAL A 150 2.79 -19.80 -4.56
CA VAL A 150 2.77 -20.67 -5.76
C VAL A 150 1.37 -20.85 -6.35
N ASP A 151 0.32 -20.73 -5.55
CA ASP A 151 -1.08 -20.87 -5.94
C ASP A 151 -1.81 -19.53 -6.14
N ALA A 152 -1.07 -18.41 -6.15
CA ALA A 152 -1.65 -17.08 -6.23
C ALA A 152 -2.54 -16.88 -7.47
N LEU A 153 -2.13 -17.39 -8.64
CA LEU A 153 -2.91 -17.25 -9.88
C LEU A 153 -4.29 -17.92 -9.76
N TRP A 154 -4.34 -19.13 -9.18
CA TRP A 154 -5.63 -19.81 -8.93
C TRP A 154 -6.51 -19.06 -7.95
N LYS A 155 -5.93 -18.49 -6.90
CA LYS A 155 -6.66 -17.69 -5.93
C LYS A 155 -7.26 -16.44 -6.57
N TYR A 156 -6.54 -15.77 -7.49
CA TYR A 156 -7.10 -14.65 -8.25
C TYR A 156 -8.28 -15.09 -9.13
N MET A 157 -8.14 -16.23 -9.83
CA MET A 157 -9.20 -16.74 -10.69
C MET A 157 -10.46 -17.08 -9.88
N TYR A 158 -10.32 -17.58 -8.66
CA TYR A 158 -11.47 -17.80 -7.78
C TYR A 158 -12.33 -16.54 -7.63
N TYR A 159 -11.72 -15.37 -7.42
CA TYR A 159 -12.46 -14.13 -7.25
C TYR A 159 -13.02 -13.58 -8.56
N LEU A 160 -12.26 -13.67 -9.63
CA LEU A 160 -12.61 -13.07 -10.93
C LEU A 160 -13.62 -13.90 -11.73
N GLU A 161 -13.67 -15.23 -11.49
CA GLU A 161 -14.52 -16.17 -12.22
C GLU A 161 -15.73 -16.65 -11.43
N ARG A 162 -15.85 -16.29 -10.13
CA ARG A 162 -17.03 -16.60 -9.33
C ARG A 162 -18.23 -15.78 -9.76
N GLU A 163 -19.42 -16.16 -9.32
CA GLU A 163 -20.65 -15.39 -9.54
C GLU A 163 -20.47 -13.94 -9.03
N GLY A 164 -20.78 -12.96 -9.86
CA GLY A 164 -20.51 -11.54 -9.61
C GLY A 164 -19.08 -11.09 -9.91
N GLY A 165 -18.15 -11.99 -10.19
CA GLY A 165 -16.74 -11.65 -10.52
C GLY A 165 -16.57 -10.90 -11.83
N ALA A 166 -17.53 -10.99 -12.75
CA ALA A 166 -17.48 -10.24 -14.01
C ALA A 166 -17.48 -8.72 -13.85
N GLN A 167 -17.97 -8.21 -12.72
CA GLN A 167 -17.95 -6.77 -12.39
C GLN A 167 -16.64 -6.32 -11.74
N LEU A 168 -15.78 -7.28 -11.34
CA LEU A 168 -14.49 -6.96 -10.76
C LEU A 168 -13.52 -6.50 -11.85
N GLY A 169 -13.11 -5.25 -11.77
CA GLY A 169 -12.04 -4.68 -12.58
C GLY A 169 -10.66 -5.04 -12.08
N ALA A 170 -10.51 -5.20 -10.76
CA ALA A 170 -9.25 -5.56 -10.12
C ALA A 170 -9.44 -6.31 -8.80
N VAL A 171 -8.51 -7.22 -8.52
CA VAL A 171 -8.35 -7.91 -7.25
C VAL A 171 -6.93 -7.68 -6.75
N THR A 172 -6.77 -7.06 -5.57
CA THR A 172 -5.46 -6.81 -4.96
C THR A 172 -5.22 -7.78 -3.81
N GLY A 173 -4.00 -8.31 -3.71
CA GLY A 173 -3.61 -9.27 -2.68
C GLY A 173 -3.01 -8.60 -1.43
N ASN A 174 -2.55 -9.44 -0.52
CA ASN A 174 -1.89 -9.06 0.72
C ASN A 174 -0.36 -9.01 0.51
N MET A 175 0.30 -7.99 1.08
CA MET A 175 1.75 -7.80 1.03
C MET A 175 2.37 -8.10 2.39
N LEU A 176 3.42 -8.91 2.40
CA LEU A 176 4.18 -9.27 3.59
C LEU A 176 5.66 -8.92 3.38
N SER A 177 6.35 -8.46 4.43
CA SER A 177 7.79 -8.20 4.35
C SER A 177 8.59 -9.51 4.50
N ILE A 178 9.63 -9.66 3.69
CA ILE A 178 10.59 -10.78 3.78
C ILE A 178 11.70 -10.44 4.78
N ASN A 179 12.34 -9.29 4.59
CA ASN A 179 13.47 -8.87 5.39
C ASN A 179 13.03 -8.35 6.78
N LYS A 180 13.74 -8.78 7.80
CA LYS A 180 13.51 -8.44 9.22
C LYS A 180 14.85 -8.20 9.91
N THR A 181 15.76 -7.54 9.21
CA THR A 181 17.16 -7.40 9.61
C THR A 181 17.41 -6.20 10.51
N THR A 182 16.51 -5.20 10.48
CA THR A 182 16.64 -3.97 11.25
C THR A 182 15.34 -3.62 11.98
N LEU A 183 15.44 -2.80 13.05
CA LEU A 183 14.25 -2.28 13.76
C LEU A 183 13.28 -1.55 12.83
N VAL A 184 13.80 -0.86 11.81
CA VAL A 184 12.99 -0.16 10.81
C VAL A 184 12.21 -1.16 9.96
N ALA A 185 12.83 -2.26 9.53
CA ALA A 185 12.16 -3.31 8.76
C ALA A 185 11.12 -4.07 9.62
N GLU A 186 11.44 -4.39 10.87
CA GLU A 186 10.50 -5.03 11.81
C GLU A 186 9.29 -4.15 12.14
N ALA A 187 9.51 -2.84 12.32
CA ALA A 187 8.41 -1.89 12.54
C ALA A 187 7.47 -1.81 11.33
N GLN A 188 7.99 -1.92 10.10
CA GLN A 188 7.18 -1.92 8.89
C GLN A 188 6.33 -3.18 8.73
N GLN A 189 6.69 -4.31 9.35
CA GLN A 189 5.80 -5.48 9.40
C GLN A 189 4.48 -5.14 10.10
N ASN A 190 4.54 -4.39 11.21
CA ASN A 190 3.34 -3.92 11.91
C ASN A 190 2.55 -2.92 11.06
N GLU A 191 3.24 -2.04 10.34
CA GLU A 191 2.62 -1.08 9.43
C GLU A 191 1.90 -1.77 8.27
N LEU A 192 2.55 -2.71 7.59
CA LEU A 192 1.93 -3.46 6.50
C LEU A 192 0.71 -4.25 6.99
N ASN A 193 0.80 -4.86 8.17
CA ASN A 193 -0.33 -5.51 8.81
C ASN A 193 -1.47 -4.53 9.09
N SER A 194 -1.19 -3.33 9.59
CA SER A 194 -2.19 -2.29 9.85
C SER A 194 -2.82 -1.76 8.57
N ILE A 195 -2.03 -1.30 7.60
CA ILE A 195 -2.53 -0.73 6.33
C ILE A 195 -3.33 -1.78 5.56
N ILE A 196 -2.78 -2.97 5.38
CA ILE A 196 -3.40 -4.02 4.59
C ILE A 196 -4.44 -4.75 5.43
N GLY A 197 -4.13 -5.02 6.71
CA GLY A 197 -4.99 -5.76 7.61
C GLY A 197 -6.27 -5.04 8.00
N LEU A 198 -6.24 -3.75 8.25
CA LEU A 198 -7.39 -3.00 8.74
C LEU A 198 -7.93 -2.03 7.70
N ILE A 199 -7.09 -1.17 7.11
CA ILE A 199 -7.56 -0.09 6.24
C ILE A 199 -8.27 -0.65 5.01
N LYS A 200 -7.69 -1.62 4.29
CA LYS A 200 -8.34 -2.22 3.12
C LYS A 200 -9.64 -2.94 3.46
N ARG A 201 -9.69 -3.64 4.61
CA ARG A 201 -10.93 -4.28 5.09
C ARG A 201 -11.99 -3.26 5.48
N SER A 202 -11.58 -2.19 6.17
CA SER A 202 -12.47 -1.08 6.49
C SER A 202 -13.05 -0.45 5.21
N GLN A 203 -12.21 -0.17 4.22
CA GLN A 203 -12.62 0.40 2.95
C GLN A 203 -13.61 -0.50 2.19
N LEU A 204 -13.39 -1.80 2.17
CA LEU A 204 -14.32 -2.74 1.55
C LEU A 204 -15.66 -2.88 2.31
N SER A 205 -15.73 -2.50 3.58
CA SER A 205 -17.00 -2.52 4.31
C SER A 205 -18.05 -1.57 3.70
N TYR A 206 -17.60 -0.56 2.95
CA TYR A 206 -18.45 0.34 2.16
C TYR A 206 -18.27 0.20 0.64
N GLY A 207 -17.50 -0.82 0.20
CA GLY A 207 -17.43 -1.25 -1.19
C GLY A 207 -16.40 -0.54 -2.07
N GLY A 208 -15.47 0.26 -1.51
CA GLY A 208 -14.42 0.96 -2.26
C GLY A 208 -13.02 0.59 -1.78
N LEU A 209 -11.99 0.89 -2.59
CA LEU A 209 -10.58 0.81 -2.21
C LEU A 209 -9.87 2.11 -2.60
N PHE A 210 -9.16 2.73 -1.66
CA PHE A 210 -8.37 3.93 -1.93
C PHE A 210 -7.22 3.63 -2.90
N ALA A 211 -6.51 2.52 -2.69
CA ALA A 211 -5.35 2.14 -3.47
C ALA A 211 -5.29 0.63 -3.70
N PHE A 212 -4.90 0.23 -4.89
CA PHE A 212 -4.41 -1.13 -5.13
C PHE A 212 -2.98 -1.26 -4.58
N SER A 213 -2.43 -2.45 -4.64
CA SER A 213 -0.99 -2.66 -4.42
C SER A 213 -0.31 -2.81 -5.77
N GLY A 214 0.65 -1.95 -6.07
CA GLY A 214 1.34 -1.96 -7.35
C GLY A 214 2.08 -3.26 -7.68
N ALA A 215 2.37 -4.07 -6.68
CA ALA A 215 3.15 -5.31 -6.82
C ALA A 215 2.32 -6.60 -6.84
N ASN A 216 1.01 -6.54 -6.56
CA ASN A 216 0.20 -7.75 -6.40
C ASN A 216 -1.27 -7.55 -6.75
N THR A 217 -1.54 -6.87 -7.84
CA THR A 217 -2.92 -6.67 -8.29
C THR A 217 -3.15 -7.37 -9.62
N MET A 218 -4.19 -8.20 -9.65
CA MET A 218 -4.71 -8.79 -10.87
C MET A 218 -5.81 -7.89 -11.42
N TYR A 219 -5.63 -7.42 -12.63
CA TYR A 219 -6.55 -6.57 -13.36
C TYR A 219 -7.29 -7.37 -14.44
N ARG A 220 -8.56 -7.09 -14.64
CA ARG A 220 -9.26 -7.48 -15.87
C ARG A 220 -8.78 -6.57 -17.00
N LYS A 221 -8.20 -7.12 -18.07
CA LYS A 221 -7.65 -6.34 -19.19
C LYS A 221 -8.68 -5.40 -19.79
N ALA A 222 -9.93 -5.84 -19.92
CA ALA A 222 -11.03 -5.00 -20.41
C ALA A 222 -11.25 -3.75 -19.55
N ALA A 223 -11.14 -3.88 -18.21
CA ALA A 223 -11.27 -2.76 -17.29
C ALA A 223 -10.08 -1.77 -17.40
N VAL A 224 -8.87 -2.29 -17.61
CA VAL A 224 -7.69 -1.43 -17.86
C VAL A 224 -7.86 -0.63 -19.15
N ILE A 225 -8.34 -1.28 -20.23
CA ILE A 225 -8.58 -0.63 -21.52
C ILE A 225 -9.70 0.42 -21.41
N ASP A 226 -10.79 0.09 -20.72
CA ASP A 226 -11.94 0.97 -20.53
C ASP A 226 -11.59 2.30 -19.86
N VAL A 227 -10.62 2.29 -18.93
CA VAL A 227 -10.14 3.51 -18.25
C VAL A 227 -8.95 4.18 -18.95
N GLY A 228 -8.52 3.69 -20.11
CA GLY A 228 -7.41 4.25 -20.89
C GLY A 228 -6.02 3.87 -20.41
N GLY A 229 -5.87 2.81 -19.59
CA GLY A 229 -4.61 2.32 -19.08
C GLY A 229 -4.15 3.01 -17.80
N TRP A 230 -2.84 2.89 -17.49
CA TRP A 230 -2.22 3.54 -16.32
C TRP A 230 -1.77 4.97 -16.66
N GLN A 231 -2.07 5.92 -15.80
CA GLN A 231 -1.70 7.33 -16.02
C GLN A 231 -0.22 7.57 -15.74
N ALA A 232 0.56 7.89 -16.77
CA ALA A 232 2.02 8.04 -16.67
C ALA A 232 2.45 9.31 -15.89
N GLU A 233 1.58 10.33 -15.83
CA GLU A 233 1.87 11.59 -15.12
C GLU A 233 1.70 11.45 -13.60
N GLN A 234 1.16 10.33 -13.14
CA GLN A 234 0.86 10.11 -11.72
C GLN A 234 2.09 9.56 -10.96
N PRO A 235 2.39 10.10 -9.77
CA PRO A 235 3.48 9.57 -8.94
C PRO A 235 3.26 8.12 -8.46
N THR A 236 1.99 7.70 -8.39
CA THR A 236 1.54 6.36 -7.99
C THR A 236 0.44 5.89 -8.93
N GLU A 237 0.80 5.02 -9.85
CA GLU A 237 -0.08 4.48 -10.89
C GLU A 237 -1.20 3.62 -10.31
N ASP A 238 -0.93 2.94 -9.21
CA ASP A 238 -1.83 2.02 -8.52
C ASP A 238 -2.97 2.72 -7.79
N ILE A 239 -2.72 3.89 -7.18
CA ILE A 239 -3.77 4.73 -6.60
C ILE A 239 -4.64 5.31 -7.73
N ALA A 240 -4.01 5.84 -8.78
CA ALA A 240 -4.71 6.50 -9.86
C ALA A 240 -5.67 5.54 -10.59
N ILE A 241 -5.19 4.35 -11.00
CA ILE A 241 -6.03 3.37 -11.70
C ILE A 241 -7.12 2.79 -10.80
N SER A 242 -6.88 2.68 -9.47
CA SER A 242 -7.92 2.28 -8.51
C SER A 242 -9.11 3.24 -8.57
N TRP A 243 -8.85 4.54 -8.59
CA TRP A 243 -9.90 5.54 -8.66
C TRP A 243 -10.58 5.60 -10.04
N ASP A 244 -9.80 5.46 -11.12
CA ASP A 244 -10.34 5.47 -12.48
C ASP A 244 -11.30 4.31 -12.71
N MET A 245 -10.92 3.08 -12.34
CA MET A 245 -11.76 1.90 -12.47
C MET A 245 -13.06 2.02 -11.66
N GLN A 246 -12.96 2.44 -10.39
CA GLN A 246 -14.15 2.58 -9.54
C GLN A 246 -15.07 3.72 -10.00
N THR A 247 -14.51 4.81 -10.54
CA THR A 247 -15.29 5.90 -11.13
C THR A 247 -15.99 5.46 -12.43
N ALA A 248 -15.38 4.59 -13.21
CA ALA A 248 -15.97 3.98 -14.40
C ALA A 248 -17.06 2.93 -14.06
N GLY A 249 -17.19 2.53 -12.80
CA GLY A 249 -18.19 1.57 -12.33
C GLY A 249 -17.67 0.15 -12.12
N TRP A 250 -16.37 -0.09 -12.33
CA TRP A 250 -15.76 -1.37 -12.00
C TRP A 250 -15.61 -1.53 -10.49
N GLN A 251 -15.89 -2.73 -10.00
CA GLN A 251 -15.67 -3.05 -8.59
C GLN A 251 -14.21 -3.44 -8.34
N ALA A 252 -13.74 -3.13 -7.14
CA ALA A 252 -12.42 -3.50 -6.65
C ALA A 252 -12.57 -4.48 -5.47
N TYR A 253 -11.65 -5.44 -5.35
CA TYR A 253 -11.67 -6.39 -4.25
C TYR A 253 -10.27 -6.55 -3.63
N PHE A 254 -10.24 -6.72 -2.31
CA PHE A 254 -9.03 -7.10 -1.57
C PHE A 254 -9.15 -8.55 -1.15
N ALA A 255 -8.19 -9.37 -1.59
CA ALA A 255 -8.12 -10.80 -1.32
C ALA A 255 -6.97 -11.10 -0.34
N PRO A 256 -7.20 -11.10 0.99
CA PRO A 256 -6.15 -11.29 2.00
C PRO A 256 -5.50 -12.67 1.95
N HIS A 257 -6.16 -13.65 1.35
CA HIS A 257 -5.66 -15.01 1.16
C HIS A 257 -4.61 -15.14 0.04
N ILE A 258 -4.42 -14.10 -0.78
CA ILE A 258 -3.40 -14.04 -1.82
C ILE A 258 -2.21 -13.27 -1.26
N ARG A 259 -1.10 -13.95 -1.01
CA ARG A 259 0.06 -13.37 -0.34
C ARG A 259 1.21 -13.17 -1.30
N PHE A 260 1.80 -12.00 -1.18
CA PHE A 260 3.04 -11.62 -1.85
C PHE A 260 4.07 -11.20 -0.82
N PHE A 261 5.32 -11.49 -1.11
CA PHE A 261 6.46 -11.22 -0.24
C PHE A 261 7.36 -10.21 -0.92
N MET A 262 7.72 -9.13 -0.22
CA MET A 262 8.54 -8.04 -0.74
C MET A 262 9.60 -7.61 0.27
N ASP A 263 10.68 -7.03 -0.23
CA ASP A 263 11.64 -6.34 0.61
C ASP A 263 11.14 -4.94 1.00
N VAL A 264 11.35 -4.58 2.27
CA VAL A 264 11.02 -3.26 2.80
C VAL A 264 12.28 -2.46 3.09
N PRO A 265 12.24 -1.11 3.08
CA PRO A 265 13.36 -0.27 3.46
C PRO A 265 13.94 -0.62 4.83
N GLU A 266 15.26 -0.74 4.92
CA GLU A 266 15.97 -1.10 6.15
C GLU A 266 16.44 0.13 6.95
N THR A 267 16.44 1.30 6.33
CA THR A 267 16.87 2.55 6.94
C THR A 267 15.75 3.59 6.96
N LEU A 268 15.77 4.46 7.97
CA LEU A 268 14.77 5.54 8.11
C LEU A 268 14.78 6.51 6.91
N PRO A 269 15.93 6.94 6.35
CA PRO A 269 15.94 7.81 5.16
C PRO A 269 15.26 7.18 3.93
N GLU A 270 15.47 5.89 3.69
CA GLU A 270 14.83 5.17 2.58
C GLU A 270 13.33 5.01 2.80
N LEU A 271 12.93 4.70 4.03
CA LEU A 271 11.52 4.67 4.42
C LEU A 271 10.86 6.03 4.17
N VAL A 272 11.43 7.12 4.64
CA VAL A 272 10.91 8.47 4.43
C VAL A 272 10.80 8.78 2.94
N LYS A 273 11.82 8.44 2.13
CA LYS A 273 11.79 8.64 0.68
C LYS A 273 10.64 7.87 0.02
N GLN A 274 10.41 6.63 0.41
CA GLN A 274 9.31 5.80 -0.08
C GLN A 274 7.95 6.43 0.30
N ARG A 275 7.79 6.84 1.56
CA ARG A 275 6.55 7.45 2.07
C ARG A 275 6.26 8.80 1.42
N ARG A 276 7.27 9.62 1.16
CA ARG A 276 7.11 10.87 0.42
C ARG A 276 6.49 10.63 -0.95
N ARG A 277 6.97 9.63 -1.69
CA ARG A 277 6.40 9.25 -2.99
C ARG A 277 4.93 8.82 -2.87
N TRP A 278 4.60 7.98 -1.88
CA TRP A 278 3.21 7.54 -1.65
C TRP A 278 2.29 8.69 -1.26
N THR A 279 2.75 9.55 -0.36
CA THR A 279 2.00 10.74 0.07
C THR A 279 1.76 11.70 -1.09
N SER A 280 2.78 12.00 -1.89
CA SER A 280 2.65 12.85 -3.08
C SER A 280 1.62 12.28 -4.06
N GLY A 281 1.66 10.95 -4.33
CA GLY A 281 0.69 10.29 -5.17
C GLY A 281 -0.75 10.36 -4.66
N GLY A 282 -0.93 10.08 -3.36
CA GLY A 282 -2.25 10.19 -2.72
C GLY A 282 -2.82 11.61 -2.76
N ILE A 283 -2.00 12.62 -2.43
CA ILE A 283 -2.40 14.04 -2.51
C ILE A 283 -2.75 14.42 -3.95
N TYR A 284 -1.94 13.98 -4.92
CA TYR A 284 -2.17 14.28 -6.33
C TYR A 284 -3.54 13.74 -6.79
N VAL A 285 -3.82 12.46 -6.54
CA VAL A 285 -5.10 11.82 -6.91
C VAL A 285 -6.27 12.48 -6.19
N LEU A 286 -6.14 12.76 -4.89
CA LEU A 286 -7.18 13.45 -4.13
C LEU A 286 -7.53 14.80 -4.77
N LEU A 287 -6.52 15.64 -5.02
CA LEU A 287 -6.76 17.01 -5.53
C LEU A 287 -7.27 17.02 -6.98
N THR A 288 -6.87 16.04 -7.79
CA THR A 288 -7.25 16.02 -9.21
C THR A 288 -8.56 15.30 -9.49
N LYS A 289 -8.94 14.28 -8.68
CA LYS A 289 -10.09 13.42 -8.99
C LYS A 289 -11.27 13.56 -8.01
N SER A 290 -11.05 13.98 -6.75
CA SER A 290 -12.12 13.99 -5.75
C SER A 290 -13.31 14.88 -6.12
N PHE A 291 -13.06 16.03 -6.76
CA PHE A 291 -14.12 16.94 -7.13
C PHE A 291 -15.15 16.34 -8.11
N SER A 292 -14.68 15.57 -9.11
CA SER A 292 -15.55 14.90 -10.07
C SER A 292 -16.41 13.82 -9.41
N ILE A 293 -15.85 13.11 -8.43
CA ILE A 293 -16.53 12.06 -7.67
C ILE A 293 -17.57 12.66 -6.73
N LEU A 294 -17.19 13.71 -5.98
CA LEU A 294 -18.06 14.38 -5.02
C LEU A 294 -19.19 15.19 -5.66
N ARG A 295 -19.15 15.47 -6.97
CA ARG A 295 -20.28 16.01 -7.75
C ARG A 295 -21.43 15.03 -7.85
N HIS A 296 -21.14 13.71 -7.79
CA HIS A 296 -22.13 12.65 -7.89
C HIS A 296 -21.99 11.65 -6.73
N PRO A 297 -22.15 12.09 -5.47
CA PRO A 297 -21.79 11.31 -4.29
C PRO A 297 -22.62 10.04 -4.11
N ILE A 298 -23.85 10.03 -4.58
CA ILE A 298 -24.73 8.83 -4.54
C ILE A 298 -24.20 7.78 -5.54
N LYS A 299 -23.84 8.20 -6.75
CA LYS A 299 -23.28 7.28 -7.76
C LYS A 299 -21.97 6.64 -7.32
N HIS A 300 -21.12 7.39 -6.62
CA HIS A 300 -19.79 6.97 -6.19
C HIS A 300 -19.70 6.80 -4.68
N PHE A 301 -20.80 6.37 -4.04
CA PHE A 301 -20.90 6.30 -2.59
C PHE A 301 -19.78 5.49 -1.94
N SER A 302 -19.35 4.40 -2.56
CA SER A 302 -18.26 3.54 -2.09
C SER A 302 -16.90 4.27 -1.96
N MET A 303 -16.68 5.34 -2.71
CA MET A 303 -15.42 6.10 -2.68
C MET A 303 -15.45 7.28 -1.71
N VAL A 304 -16.64 7.82 -1.43
CA VAL A 304 -16.82 9.03 -0.60
C VAL A 304 -16.19 8.93 0.79
N PRO A 305 -16.35 7.82 1.55
CA PRO A 305 -15.73 7.70 2.87
C PRO A 305 -14.20 7.76 2.81
N SER A 306 -13.57 7.10 1.83
CA SER A 306 -12.11 7.16 1.64
C SER A 306 -11.62 8.56 1.29
N ILE A 307 -12.37 9.31 0.48
CA ILE A 307 -12.03 10.70 0.12
C ILE A 307 -12.07 11.59 1.35
N ILE A 308 -13.13 11.47 2.17
CA ILE A 308 -13.29 12.24 3.39
C ILE A 308 -12.20 11.90 4.39
N ASP A 309 -11.96 10.61 4.67
CA ASP A 309 -10.96 10.15 5.61
C ASP A 309 -9.55 10.63 5.22
N TYR A 310 -9.16 10.45 3.95
CA TYR A 310 -7.84 10.90 3.49
C TYR A 310 -7.70 12.42 3.49
N GLY A 311 -8.75 13.16 3.13
CA GLY A 311 -8.79 14.61 3.23
C GLY A 311 -8.64 15.11 4.67
N LEU A 312 -9.36 14.51 5.62
CA LEU A 312 -9.23 14.79 7.05
C LEU A 312 -7.83 14.44 7.58
N SER A 313 -7.24 13.33 7.12
CA SER A 313 -5.87 12.94 7.48
C SER A 313 -4.84 14.00 7.07
N ILE A 314 -4.97 14.55 5.85
CA ILE A 314 -4.09 15.64 5.39
C ILE A 314 -4.26 16.90 6.25
N ILE A 315 -5.51 17.34 6.47
CA ILE A 315 -5.82 18.51 7.29
C ILE A 315 -5.27 18.30 8.70
N TRP A 316 -5.53 17.15 9.31
CA TRP A 316 -5.04 16.82 10.64
C TRP A 316 -3.50 16.81 10.68
N SER A 317 -2.83 16.25 9.67
CA SER A 317 -1.36 16.22 9.61
C SER A 317 -0.74 17.63 9.60
N LEU A 318 -1.37 18.59 8.93
CA LEU A 318 -0.93 19.99 8.93
C LEU A 318 -1.14 20.64 10.30
N PHE A 319 -2.31 20.43 10.91
CA PHE A 319 -2.60 20.92 12.25
C PHE A 319 -1.74 20.27 13.33
N TYR A 320 -1.35 19.01 13.14
CA TYR A 320 -0.46 18.29 14.05
C TYR A 320 0.83 19.06 14.32
N TRP A 321 1.55 19.45 13.27
CA TRP A 321 2.82 20.17 13.43
C TRP A 321 2.62 21.56 14.04
N MET A 322 1.60 22.27 13.63
CA MET A 322 1.28 23.58 14.21
C MET A 322 0.97 23.46 15.71
N SER A 323 0.12 22.50 16.08
CA SER A 323 -0.27 22.28 17.46
C SER A 323 0.90 21.77 18.32
N MET A 324 1.74 20.89 17.76
CA MET A 324 2.94 20.36 18.43
C MET A 324 3.93 21.48 18.76
N VAL A 325 4.23 22.34 17.76
CA VAL A 325 5.15 23.47 17.97
C VAL A 325 4.58 24.43 19.01
N THR A 326 3.29 24.77 18.91
CA THR A 326 2.62 25.67 19.87
C THR A 326 2.64 25.07 21.28
N PHE A 327 2.33 23.78 21.42
CA PHE A 327 2.38 23.07 22.69
C PHE A 327 3.79 23.15 23.32
N VAL A 328 4.84 22.81 22.56
CA VAL A 328 6.22 22.86 23.04
C VAL A 328 6.60 24.27 23.48
N VAL A 329 6.28 25.30 22.70
CA VAL A 329 6.58 26.71 23.06
C VAL A 329 5.89 27.09 24.36
N LEU A 330 4.62 26.71 24.54
CA LEU A 330 3.89 26.99 25.79
C LEU A 330 4.54 26.28 26.98
N GLN A 331 4.87 24.97 26.85
CA GLN A 331 5.52 24.23 27.94
C GLN A 331 6.90 24.82 28.30
N MET A 332 7.68 25.25 27.30
CA MET A 332 8.96 25.94 27.53
C MET A 332 8.74 27.29 28.25
N GLY A 333 7.70 28.03 27.90
CA GLY A 333 7.33 29.25 28.61
C GLY A 333 7.01 29.01 30.10
N TYR A 334 6.25 27.96 30.41
CA TYR A 334 5.97 27.59 31.81
C TYR A 334 7.23 27.14 32.57
N LEU A 335 8.11 26.37 31.89
CA LEU A 335 9.38 25.96 32.47
C LEU A 335 10.29 27.15 32.82
N ILE A 336 10.45 28.11 31.90
CA ILE A 336 11.27 29.31 32.08
C ILE A 336 10.73 30.19 33.20
N ASN A 337 9.40 30.33 33.30
CA ASN A 337 8.75 31.12 34.34
C ASN A 337 8.56 30.38 35.69
N HIS A 338 9.14 29.15 35.81
CA HIS A 338 9.02 28.28 36.98
C HIS A 338 7.56 28.00 37.39
N ASP A 339 6.59 28.02 36.45
CA ASP A 339 5.21 27.65 36.70
C ASP A 339 5.02 26.13 36.61
N TRP A 340 5.60 25.45 37.59
CA TRP A 340 5.57 23.97 37.65
C TRP A 340 4.15 23.41 37.72
N HIS A 341 3.23 24.14 38.31
CA HIS A 341 1.86 23.70 38.44
C HIS A 341 1.19 23.55 37.05
N ARG A 342 1.28 24.57 36.21
CA ARG A 342 0.73 24.50 34.84
C ARG A 342 1.49 23.49 33.98
N LEU A 343 2.81 23.47 34.05
CA LEU A 343 3.65 22.52 33.31
C LEU A 343 3.23 21.08 33.60
N LEU A 344 3.21 20.68 34.89
CA LEU A 344 2.87 19.31 35.29
C LEU A 344 1.42 18.98 35.02
N SER A 345 0.48 19.92 35.19
CA SER A 345 -0.93 19.72 34.87
C SER A 345 -1.14 19.45 33.39
N ASN A 346 -0.51 20.24 32.51
CA ASN A 346 -0.62 20.07 31.06
C ASN A 346 0.03 18.76 30.59
N LEU A 347 1.21 18.40 31.12
CA LEU A 347 1.88 17.13 30.80
C LEU A 347 1.05 15.93 31.25
N SER A 348 0.46 16.00 32.46
CA SER A 348 -0.40 14.90 32.98
C SER A 348 -1.67 14.75 32.14
N PHE A 349 -2.30 15.85 31.75
CA PHE A 349 -3.48 15.85 30.89
C PHE A 349 -3.16 15.26 29.51
N SER A 350 -2.06 15.70 28.88
CA SER A 350 -1.57 15.15 27.61
C SER A 350 -1.26 13.66 27.72
N GLY A 351 -0.63 13.22 28.81
CA GLY A 351 -0.28 11.84 29.07
C GLY A 351 -1.48 10.90 29.07
N ILE A 352 -2.63 11.34 29.60
CA ILE A 352 -3.87 10.55 29.59
C ILE A 352 -4.31 10.26 28.13
N PHE A 353 -4.35 11.29 27.28
CA PHE A 353 -4.80 11.12 25.89
C PHE A 353 -3.80 10.33 25.05
N ILE A 354 -2.50 10.55 25.23
CA ILE A 354 -1.44 9.74 24.58
C ILE A 354 -1.59 8.27 24.99
N THR A 355 -1.90 7.99 26.27
CA THR A 355 -2.14 6.62 26.72
C THR A 355 -3.35 5.99 26.03
N ILE A 356 -4.47 6.73 25.89
CA ILE A 356 -5.65 6.23 25.18
C ILE A 356 -5.31 5.97 23.71
N GLU A 357 -4.58 6.87 23.06
CA GLU A 357 -4.17 6.72 21.66
C GLU A 357 -3.27 5.48 21.45
N ILE A 358 -2.30 5.27 22.35
CA ILE A 358 -1.46 4.06 22.33
C ILE A 358 -2.31 2.80 22.52
N LEU A 359 -3.29 2.80 23.44
CA LEU A 359 -4.17 1.66 23.65
C LEU A 359 -5.01 1.34 22.41
N VAL A 360 -5.60 2.37 21.76
CA VAL A 360 -6.35 2.19 20.51
C VAL A 360 -5.43 1.62 19.42
N GLY A 361 -4.22 2.16 19.26
CA GLY A 361 -3.22 1.67 18.31
C GLY A 361 -2.79 0.21 18.61
N LEU A 362 -2.60 -0.15 19.87
CA LEU A 362 -2.30 -1.53 20.26
C LEU A 362 -3.44 -2.49 19.89
N ILE A 363 -4.69 -2.12 20.16
CA ILE A 363 -5.86 -2.94 19.78
C ILE A 363 -5.88 -3.13 18.25
N GLN A 364 -5.65 -2.08 17.48
CA GLN A 364 -5.55 -2.16 16.02
C GLN A 364 -4.47 -3.15 15.58
N LEU A 365 -3.26 -3.08 16.14
CA LEU A 365 -2.16 -3.97 15.77
C LEU A 365 -2.44 -5.42 16.13
N VAL A 366 -3.04 -5.68 17.29
CA VAL A 366 -3.47 -7.03 17.70
C VAL A 366 -4.50 -7.58 16.70
N GLN A 367 -5.52 -6.79 16.39
CA GLN A 367 -6.58 -7.17 15.44
C GLN A 367 -6.01 -7.40 14.03
N ALA A 368 -5.13 -6.51 13.56
CA ALA A 368 -4.49 -6.61 12.27
C ALA A 368 -3.64 -7.88 12.13
N SER A 369 -2.83 -8.19 13.15
CA SER A 369 -2.04 -9.42 13.20
C SER A 369 -2.93 -10.65 13.17
N TYR A 370 -4.01 -10.65 13.97
CA TYR A 370 -4.93 -11.79 14.00
C TYR A 370 -5.59 -12.02 12.63
N PHE A 371 -6.02 -10.97 11.95
CA PHE A 371 -6.67 -11.09 10.63
C PHE A 371 -5.69 -11.50 9.53
N ASN A 372 -4.42 -11.05 9.57
CA ASN A 372 -3.47 -11.31 8.49
C ASN A 372 -2.78 -12.67 8.61
N ASP A 373 -2.40 -13.08 9.81
CA ASP A 373 -1.54 -14.25 10.01
C ASP A 373 -1.92 -15.12 11.21
N GLY A 374 -3.13 -14.95 11.74
CA GLY A 374 -3.60 -15.70 12.91
C GLY A 374 -2.85 -15.35 14.20
N GLY A 375 -2.29 -14.14 14.29
CA GLY A 375 -1.58 -13.67 15.49
C GLY A 375 -0.08 -13.97 15.50
N ARG A 376 0.50 -14.54 14.45
CA ARG A 376 1.94 -14.84 14.39
C ARG A 376 2.81 -13.59 14.52
N SER A 377 2.36 -12.45 14.01
CA SER A 377 3.05 -11.16 14.13
C SER A 377 2.93 -10.53 15.50
N LEU A 378 2.15 -11.08 16.46
CA LEU A 378 2.07 -10.56 17.82
C LEU A 378 3.42 -10.56 18.56
N LYS A 379 4.36 -11.41 18.16
CA LYS A 379 5.75 -11.37 18.69
C LYS A 379 6.45 -10.03 18.47
N TYR A 380 6.00 -9.25 17.47
CA TYR A 380 6.54 -7.91 17.19
C TYR A 380 5.80 -6.79 17.93
N ILE A 381 4.80 -7.11 18.77
CA ILE A 381 4.00 -6.11 19.48
C ILE A 381 4.84 -5.28 20.45
N ALA A 382 5.99 -5.81 20.92
CA ALA A 382 6.94 -5.06 21.74
C ALA A 382 7.49 -3.81 21.01
N PHE A 383 7.48 -3.81 19.67
CA PHE A 383 7.89 -2.67 18.84
C PHE A 383 6.73 -1.73 18.52
N ALA A 384 5.50 -2.06 18.92
CA ALA A 384 4.31 -1.27 18.63
C ALA A 384 4.40 0.20 19.11
N PRO A 385 4.92 0.53 20.31
CA PRO A 385 5.08 1.92 20.72
C PRO A 385 5.99 2.72 19.78
N TRP A 386 7.11 2.12 19.34
CA TRP A 386 8.02 2.73 18.37
C TRP A 386 7.38 2.88 17.00
N TYR A 387 6.63 1.87 16.55
CA TYR A 387 5.87 1.92 15.32
C TYR A 387 4.85 3.06 15.34
N ILE A 388 4.01 3.12 16.37
CA ILE A 388 2.98 4.15 16.49
C ILE A 388 3.63 5.54 16.45
N LEU A 389 4.65 5.79 17.27
CA LEU A 389 5.32 7.08 17.32
C LEU A 389 6.04 7.44 16.01
N ILE A 390 6.89 6.54 15.49
CA ILE A 390 7.69 6.80 14.29
C ILE A 390 6.81 6.89 13.05
N TYR A 391 5.86 5.98 12.89
CA TYR A 391 4.96 5.96 11.74
C TYR A 391 4.13 7.23 11.63
N TRP A 392 3.54 7.67 12.74
CA TRP A 392 2.74 8.89 12.76
C TRP A 392 3.59 10.12 12.46
N MET A 393 4.79 10.21 13.04
CA MET A 393 5.72 11.29 12.75
C MET A 393 6.15 11.29 11.28
N VAL A 394 6.48 10.14 10.71
CA VAL A 394 6.87 10.03 9.29
C VAL A 394 5.70 10.41 8.38
N ASN A 395 4.49 9.91 8.68
CA ASN A 395 3.32 10.20 7.85
C ASN A 395 2.94 11.69 7.87
N THR A 396 2.82 12.29 9.05
CA THR A 396 2.52 13.73 9.19
C THR A 396 3.62 14.60 8.60
N TYR A 397 4.90 14.23 8.76
CA TYR A 397 6.03 14.90 8.16
C TYR A 397 5.97 14.86 6.64
N THR A 398 5.70 13.70 6.04
CA THR A 398 5.64 13.56 4.58
C THR A 398 4.50 14.37 3.98
N VAL A 399 3.35 14.47 4.65
CA VAL A 399 2.23 15.35 4.25
C VAL A 399 2.68 16.81 4.26
N ALA A 400 3.30 17.28 5.35
CA ALA A 400 3.74 18.67 5.49
C ALA A 400 4.76 19.06 4.41
N VAL A 401 5.66 18.14 4.04
CA VAL A 401 6.72 18.40 3.05
C VAL A 401 6.22 18.27 1.61
N GLU A 402 5.31 17.33 1.33
CA GLU A 402 4.90 17.01 -0.05
C GLU A 402 3.69 17.82 -0.54
N ILE A 403 2.90 18.45 0.32
CA ILE A 403 1.68 19.15 -0.10
C ILE A 403 1.97 20.29 -1.08
N VAL A 404 2.95 21.14 -0.79
CA VAL A 404 3.31 22.28 -1.64
C VAL A 404 4.00 21.85 -2.95
N PRO A 405 5.00 20.94 -2.93
CA PRO A 405 5.56 20.38 -4.16
C PRO A 405 4.51 19.72 -5.06
N THR A 406 3.61 18.93 -4.50
CA THR A 406 2.56 18.25 -5.27
C THR A 406 1.57 19.25 -5.90
N ILE A 407 1.13 20.26 -5.18
CA ILE A 407 0.28 21.33 -5.74
C ILE A 407 1.01 22.06 -6.88
N ARG A 408 2.29 22.39 -6.70
CA ARG A 408 3.09 23.03 -7.78
C ARG A 408 3.22 22.13 -9.00
N GLN A 409 3.38 20.85 -8.81
CA GLN A 409 3.43 19.87 -9.89
C GLN A 409 2.12 19.83 -10.67
N ILE A 410 0.96 19.77 -9.99
CA ILE A 410 -0.39 19.80 -10.60
C ILE A 410 -0.54 21.08 -11.45
N ILE A 411 -0.19 22.24 -10.91
CA ILE A 411 -0.32 23.53 -11.60
C ILE A 411 0.59 23.62 -12.83
N ARG A 412 1.81 23.08 -12.76
CA ARG A 412 2.79 23.15 -13.84
C ARG A 412 2.61 22.09 -14.92
N GLY A 413 1.77 21.07 -14.68
CA GLY A 413 1.54 19.96 -15.62
C GLY A 413 2.82 19.19 -15.98
N LYS A 414 3.80 19.09 -15.07
CA LYS A 414 5.07 18.42 -15.32
C LYS A 414 4.98 16.93 -14.99
N ASP A 415 5.62 16.12 -15.87
CA ASP A 415 5.75 14.67 -15.72
C ASP A 415 6.33 14.27 -14.36
N ALA A 416 5.58 13.43 -13.64
CA ALA A 416 6.00 12.86 -12.36
C ALA A 416 6.63 11.48 -12.52
N GLY A 417 6.64 10.93 -13.72
CA GLY A 417 6.72 9.49 -13.98
C GLY A 417 8.12 8.86 -13.99
N VAL A 418 9.19 9.57 -13.67
CA VAL A 418 10.54 8.95 -13.65
C VAL A 418 10.71 8.08 -12.41
N TRP A 419 10.80 6.77 -12.61
CA TRP A 419 11.00 5.79 -11.56
C TRP A 419 12.47 5.74 -11.11
N LYS A 420 12.67 5.68 -9.79
CA LYS A 420 13.97 5.41 -9.17
C LYS A 420 13.83 4.25 -8.22
N SER A 421 14.43 3.13 -8.55
CA SER A 421 14.47 1.97 -7.67
C SER A 421 15.17 2.30 -6.34
N PRO A 422 14.68 1.78 -5.21
CA PRO A 422 15.40 1.90 -3.93
C PRO A 422 16.71 1.11 -4.01
N LYS A 423 17.75 1.56 -3.29
CA LYS A 423 18.97 0.76 -3.11
C LYS A 423 18.62 -0.47 -2.28
N ARG A 424 19.08 -1.65 -2.70
CA ARG A 424 18.80 -2.93 -2.03
C ARG A 424 20.08 -3.49 -1.42
N SER A 425 19.93 -4.24 -0.31
CA SER A 425 21.01 -5.03 0.24
C SER A 425 21.28 -6.23 -0.68
N THR A 426 22.56 -6.53 -0.90
CA THR A 426 23.03 -7.58 -1.81
C THR A 426 22.85 -9.00 -1.29
N GLU A 427 22.16 -9.22 -0.18
CA GLU A 427 21.95 -10.53 0.42
C GLU A 427 20.47 -10.94 0.45
N VAL A 428 19.98 -11.50 -0.64
CA VAL A 428 18.74 -12.29 -0.64
C VAL A 428 19.09 -13.74 -0.34
N THR A 429 19.50 -14.03 0.89
CA THR A 429 19.60 -15.41 1.42
C THR A 429 18.45 -15.68 2.39
N GLY A 430 17.24 -15.67 1.91
CA GLY A 430 16.07 -16.15 2.63
C GLY A 430 15.47 -17.37 1.94
N LYS A 431 15.84 -18.59 2.38
CA LYS A 431 15.02 -19.77 2.09
C LYS A 431 13.62 -19.51 2.65
N PRO A 432 12.53 -19.76 1.90
CA PRO A 432 11.20 -19.75 2.46
C PRO A 432 11.11 -20.85 3.53
N GLU A 433 10.90 -20.50 4.77
CA GLU A 433 10.39 -21.41 5.81
C GLU A 433 8.96 -21.82 5.45
N GLY A 434 8.87 -22.89 4.69
CA GLY A 434 7.63 -23.52 4.27
C GLY A 434 7.77 -25.00 4.26
N LYS A 435 7.92 -25.61 5.44
CA LYS A 435 7.57 -27.01 5.72
C LYS A 435 7.40 -27.16 7.23
N ASP A 436 6.23 -26.90 7.72
CA ASP A 436 5.70 -27.69 8.82
C ASP A 436 4.54 -28.51 8.26
N SER A 437 4.92 -29.72 7.79
CA SER A 437 4.06 -30.89 7.80
C SER A 437 3.97 -31.35 9.25
N ASN A 438 2.79 -31.41 9.78
CA ASN A 438 2.21 -32.37 10.70
C ASN A 438 1.32 -31.70 11.77
N GLU A 439 0.12 -32.26 11.78
CA GLU A 439 -0.98 -32.24 12.72
C GLU A 439 -1.95 -31.06 12.63
#